data_6d8aa81aae6b5153a5cc4a6cd20c106b
#
_entry.id   6d8aa81aae6b5153a5cc4a6cd20c106b
#
_cell.length_a   1.000
_cell.length_b   1.000
_cell.length_c   1.000
_cell.angle_alpha   90.00
_cell.angle_beta   90.00
_cell.angle_gamma   90.00
#
_symmetry.space_group_name_H-M   'P 1'
#
loop_
_entity.id
_entity.type
_entity.pdbx_description
1 polymer ?
#
loop_
_entity_poly.entity_id
_entity_poly.type
_entity_poly.pdbx_seq_one_letter_code
_entity_poly.pdbx_strand_id
1 'polypeptide(L)'
;MIILYCYNKRLDLVVFLLYSNMTYLDPNIWGPHYWFFLHTISMCYPNRPNAVTKKKYYEFIQNLPLFIPVEKISGELSKLIDEYPILPYLDNRESLVRWMWFIHNKINRKLEKPQITMADFFTNYYEAYKPNNVKLREYYKLREKAIYGAILVSLIGAIYYLYDK
;
A
#
# COMPACT_ATOMS: atom_id res chain seq x y z
N MET A 1 -39.10 -16.03 19.21
CA MET A 1 -37.72 -16.45 19.60
C MET A 1 -37.14 -17.54 18.67
N ILE A 2 -37.85 -18.59 18.31
CA ILE A 2 -37.40 -19.68 17.43
C ILE A 2 -37.11 -19.19 16.00
N ILE A 3 -37.93 -18.31 15.43
CA ILE A 3 -37.76 -17.79 14.04
C ILE A 3 -36.48 -16.94 13.89
N LEU A 4 -36.15 -16.11 14.87
CA LEU A 4 -34.92 -15.31 14.90
C LEU A 4 -33.67 -16.20 15.03
N TYR A 5 -33.75 -17.30 15.80
CA TYR A 5 -32.64 -18.24 15.95
C TYR A 5 -32.39 -19.02 14.66
N CYS A 6 -33.43 -19.45 13.95
CA CYS A 6 -33.28 -20.10 12.61
C CYS A 6 -32.78 -19.14 11.53
N TYR A 7 -33.14 -17.85 11.61
CA TYR A 7 -32.69 -16.83 10.66
C TYR A 7 -31.18 -16.55 10.83
N ASN A 8 -30.72 -16.39 12.08
CA ASN A 8 -29.29 -16.24 12.38
C ASN A 8 -28.47 -17.46 11.94
N LYS A 9 -28.93 -18.67 12.21
CA LYS A 9 -28.23 -19.89 11.80
C LYS A 9 -28.14 -20.06 10.26
N ARG A 10 -29.14 -19.57 9.51
CA ARG A 10 -29.10 -19.53 8.04
C ARG A 10 -28.11 -18.48 7.53
N LEU A 11 -28.05 -17.31 8.15
CA LEU A 11 -27.06 -16.26 7.83
C LEU A 11 -25.65 -16.75 8.13
N ASP A 12 -25.42 -17.38 9.26
CA ASP A 12 -24.13 -17.94 9.63
C ASP A 12 -23.69 -19.04 8.67
N LEU A 13 -24.61 -19.89 8.20
CA LEU A 13 -24.33 -20.93 7.21
C LEU A 13 -24.03 -20.33 5.83
N VAL A 14 -24.79 -19.33 5.40
CA VAL A 14 -24.54 -18.62 4.13
C VAL A 14 -23.20 -17.89 4.17
N VAL A 15 -22.90 -17.18 5.25
CA VAL A 15 -21.62 -16.54 5.48
C VAL A 15 -20.49 -17.57 5.47
N PHE A 16 -20.65 -18.70 6.20
CA PHE A 16 -19.67 -19.79 6.20
C PHE A 16 -19.46 -20.42 4.82
N LEU A 17 -20.54 -20.65 4.04
CA LEU A 17 -20.46 -21.17 2.68
C LEU A 17 -19.81 -20.16 1.70
N LEU A 18 -20.05 -18.86 1.88
CA LEU A 18 -19.36 -17.81 1.14
C LEU A 18 -17.86 -17.77 1.50
N TYR A 19 -17.51 -17.94 2.78
CA TYR A 19 -16.11 -18.05 3.22
C TYR A 19 -15.43 -19.33 2.72
N SER A 20 -16.11 -20.48 2.72
CA SER A 20 -15.55 -21.74 2.24
C SER A 20 -15.34 -21.77 0.72
N ASN A 21 -16.07 -20.93 -0.03
CA ASN A 21 -15.89 -20.73 -1.46
C ASN A 21 -14.89 -19.62 -1.81
N MET A 22 -14.31 -18.90 -0.82
CA MET A 22 -13.20 -17.97 -1.04
C MET A 22 -11.91 -18.77 -1.29
N THR A 23 -11.85 -19.46 -2.43
CA THR A 23 -10.69 -20.26 -2.85
C THR A 23 -9.47 -19.43 -3.23
N TYR A 24 -9.61 -18.09 -3.30
CA TYR A 24 -8.53 -17.20 -3.71
C TYR A 24 -8.63 -15.82 -3.03
N LEU A 25 -7.63 -15.49 -2.24
CA LEU A 25 -7.47 -14.16 -1.65
C LEU A 25 -6.71 -13.27 -2.65
N ASP A 26 -7.41 -12.32 -3.31
CA ASP A 26 -6.82 -11.45 -4.31
C ASP A 26 -5.73 -10.54 -3.71
N PRO A 27 -4.46 -10.67 -4.16
CA PRO A 27 -3.36 -9.82 -3.69
C PRO A 27 -3.55 -8.34 -3.99
N ASN A 28 -4.43 -7.96 -4.92
CA ASN A 28 -4.72 -6.56 -5.21
C ASN A 28 -5.58 -5.91 -4.10
N ILE A 29 -6.31 -6.72 -3.32
CA ILE A 29 -7.12 -6.25 -2.20
C ILE A 29 -6.26 -6.18 -0.93
N TRP A 30 -5.70 -7.31 -0.48
CA TRP A 30 -4.99 -7.35 0.80
C TRP A 30 -3.56 -6.77 0.72
N GLY A 31 -2.90 -6.86 -0.43
CA GLY A 31 -1.50 -6.46 -0.59
C GLY A 31 -1.21 -5.02 -0.21
N PRO A 32 -1.99 -4.01 -0.66
CA PRO A 32 -1.80 -2.62 -0.25
C PRO A 32 -1.86 -2.40 1.27
N HIS A 33 -2.72 -3.15 1.98
CA HIS A 33 -2.85 -3.08 3.45
C HIS A 33 -1.63 -3.68 4.15
N TYR A 34 -1.11 -4.81 3.65
CA TYR A 34 0.13 -5.40 4.16
C TYR A 34 1.31 -4.46 3.95
N TRP A 35 1.46 -3.87 2.77
CA TRP A 35 2.53 -2.91 2.51
C TRP A 35 2.41 -1.66 3.37
N PHE A 36 1.21 -1.11 3.55
CA PHE A 36 1.00 0.02 4.44
C PHE A 36 1.43 -0.30 5.88
N PHE A 37 1.06 -1.48 6.38
CA PHE A 37 1.48 -1.96 7.71
C PHE A 37 3.00 -2.12 7.81
N LEU A 38 3.65 -2.77 6.84
CA LEU A 38 5.09 -2.99 6.83
C LEU A 38 5.88 -1.68 6.72
N HIS A 39 5.38 -0.74 5.92
CA HIS A 39 5.96 0.62 5.83
C HIS A 39 5.83 1.33 7.18
N THR A 40 4.68 1.25 7.84
CA THR A 40 4.48 1.83 9.18
C THR A 40 5.46 1.25 10.18
N ILE A 41 5.65 -0.07 10.22
CA ILE A 41 6.64 -0.73 11.08
C ILE A 41 8.05 -0.19 10.83
N SER A 42 8.46 -0.07 9.57
CA SER A 42 9.79 0.43 9.22
C SER A 42 9.97 1.92 9.59
N MET A 43 8.93 2.74 9.38
CA MET A 43 8.93 4.18 9.72
C MET A 43 8.94 4.43 11.22
N CYS A 44 8.38 3.53 12.03
CA CYS A 44 8.37 3.60 13.49
C CYS A 44 9.63 2.99 14.13
N TYR A 45 10.54 2.40 13.36
CA TYR A 45 11.75 1.79 13.89
C TYR A 45 12.66 2.83 14.58
N PRO A 46 13.28 2.53 15.73
CA PRO A 46 14.18 3.46 16.42
C PRO A 46 15.40 3.83 15.56
N ASN A 47 15.88 5.07 15.69
CA ASN A 47 17.14 5.49 15.05
C ASN A 47 18.38 4.83 15.70
N ARG A 48 18.26 4.45 16.98
CA ARG A 48 19.31 3.75 17.73
C ARG A 48 18.66 2.55 18.44
N PRO A 49 18.43 1.45 17.74
CA PRO A 49 17.79 0.28 18.32
C PRO A 49 18.76 -0.47 19.24
N ASN A 50 18.23 -1.00 20.34
CA ASN A 50 18.96 -1.93 21.18
C ASN A 50 18.95 -3.36 20.60
N ALA A 51 19.74 -4.26 21.16
CA ALA A 51 19.85 -5.64 20.69
C ALA A 51 18.50 -6.40 20.72
N VAL A 52 17.68 -6.15 21.72
CA VAL A 52 16.34 -6.77 21.84
C VAL A 52 15.42 -6.31 20.70
N THR A 53 15.39 -5.02 20.43
CA THR A 53 14.60 -4.47 19.31
C THR A 53 15.05 -5.06 17.97
N LYS A 54 16.37 -5.09 17.70
CA LYS A 54 16.94 -5.69 16.48
C LYS A 54 16.48 -7.15 16.34
N LYS A 55 16.61 -7.93 17.41
CA LYS A 55 16.22 -9.34 17.44
C LYS A 55 14.73 -9.51 17.11
N LYS A 56 13.85 -8.72 17.72
CA LYS A 56 12.39 -8.81 17.50
C LYS A 56 11.98 -8.44 16.08
N TYR A 57 12.58 -7.42 15.49
CA TYR A 57 12.35 -7.06 14.09
C TYR A 57 12.89 -8.13 13.13
N TYR A 58 14.05 -8.68 13.42
CA TYR A 58 14.60 -9.80 12.66
C TYR A 58 13.65 -11.01 12.68
N GLU A 59 13.24 -11.46 13.88
CA GLU A 59 12.29 -12.57 14.05
C GLU A 59 10.97 -12.31 13.33
N PHE A 60 10.43 -11.10 13.43
CA PHE A 60 9.20 -10.71 12.75
C PHE A 60 9.31 -10.86 11.23
N ILE A 61 10.38 -10.34 10.63
CA ILE A 61 10.57 -10.40 9.17
C ILE A 61 10.85 -11.83 8.71
N GLN A 62 11.61 -12.61 9.45
CA GLN A 62 11.88 -14.02 9.12
C GLN A 62 10.60 -14.87 9.14
N ASN A 63 9.66 -14.57 10.01
CA ASN A 63 8.38 -15.27 10.09
C ASN A 63 7.29 -14.67 9.19
N LEU A 64 7.51 -13.51 8.60
CA LEU A 64 6.51 -12.81 7.78
C LEU A 64 5.91 -13.68 6.66
N PRO A 65 6.70 -14.50 5.92
CA PRO A 65 6.15 -15.37 4.88
C PRO A 65 5.03 -16.29 5.37
N LEU A 66 5.06 -16.76 6.62
CA LEU A 66 4.01 -17.62 7.20
C LEU A 66 2.63 -16.94 7.26
N PHE A 67 2.59 -15.62 7.26
CA PHE A 67 1.38 -14.81 7.36
C PHE A 67 0.89 -14.27 6.01
N ILE A 68 1.58 -14.60 4.92
CA ILE A 68 1.15 -14.22 3.56
C ILE A 68 0.13 -15.24 3.05
N PRO A 69 -1.11 -14.81 2.71
CA PRO A 69 -2.19 -15.76 2.43
C PRO A 69 -2.06 -16.52 1.10
N VAL A 70 -1.20 -16.06 0.19
CA VAL A 70 -0.97 -16.69 -1.13
C VAL A 70 0.40 -17.37 -1.13
N GLU A 71 0.44 -18.70 -1.20
CA GLU A 71 1.64 -19.53 -1.10
C GLU A 71 2.74 -19.13 -2.10
N LYS A 72 2.38 -18.84 -3.34
CA LYS A 72 3.33 -18.39 -4.36
C LYS A 72 4.04 -17.09 -3.94
N ILE A 73 3.31 -16.12 -3.38
CA ILE A 73 3.86 -14.83 -2.93
C ILE A 73 4.68 -15.04 -1.66
N SER A 74 4.19 -15.86 -0.73
CA SER A 74 4.91 -16.28 0.47
C SER A 74 6.28 -16.87 0.14
N GLY A 75 6.32 -17.84 -0.79
CA GLY A 75 7.56 -18.48 -1.23
C GLY A 75 8.54 -17.51 -1.91
N GLU A 76 8.05 -16.57 -2.74
CA GLU A 76 8.90 -15.54 -3.33
C GLU A 76 9.44 -14.56 -2.27
N LEU A 77 8.62 -14.18 -1.28
CA LEU A 77 9.07 -13.34 -0.17
C LEU A 77 10.14 -14.05 0.67
N SER A 78 9.96 -15.33 0.99
CA SER A 78 10.96 -16.14 1.71
C SER A 78 12.30 -16.13 0.99
N LYS A 79 12.31 -16.43 -0.32
CA LYS A 79 13.54 -16.41 -1.14
C LYS A 79 14.22 -15.04 -1.13
N LEU A 80 13.42 -13.95 -1.20
CA LEU A 80 13.97 -12.58 -1.18
C LEU A 80 14.59 -12.23 0.18
N ILE A 81 14.00 -12.69 1.29
CA ILE A 81 14.56 -12.47 2.64
C ILE A 81 15.88 -13.24 2.80
N ASP A 82 15.99 -14.43 2.22
CA ASP A 82 17.22 -15.22 2.23
C ASP A 82 18.30 -14.60 1.32
N GLU A 83 17.91 -14.12 0.12
CA GLU A 83 18.83 -13.49 -0.84
C GLU A 83 19.31 -12.10 -0.36
N TYR A 84 18.45 -11.36 0.32
CA TYR A 84 18.70 -10.01 0.84
C TYR A 84 18.43 -9.92 2.34
N PRO A 85 19.32 -10.49 3.19
CA PRO A 85 19.11 -10.56 4.63
C PRO A 85 18.90 -9.17 5.26
N ILE A 86 17.93 -9.05 6.16
CA ILE A 86 17.59 -7.79 6.83
C ILE A 86 18.64 -7.34 7.86
N LEU A 87 19.44 -8.27 8.40
CA LEU A 87 20.30 -8.02 9.55
C LEU A 87 21.22 -6.77 9.40
N PRO A 88 21.89 -6.52 8.23
CA PRO A 88 22.71 -5.32 8.03
C PRO A 88 21.92 -4.02 8.05
N TYR A 89 20.60 -4.07 7.89
CA TYR A 89 19.72 -2.89 7.79
C TYR A 89 19.01 -2.55 9.10
N LEU A 90 19.28 -3.31 10.18
CA LEU A 90 18.70 -3.10 11.50
C LEU A 90 19.49 -2.11 12.37
N ASP A 91 20.48 -1.39 11.83
CA ASP A 91 21.29 -0.46 12.62
C ASP A 91 20.58 0.87 12.88
N ASN A 92 19.68 1.29 11.98
CA ASN A 92 18.89 2.51 12.13
C ASN A 92 17.63 2.46 11.26
N ARG A 93 16.71 3.42 11.52
CA ARG A 93 15.44 3.55 10.80
C ARG A 93 15.61 3.72 9.30
N GLU A 94 16.52 4.59 8.87
CA GLU A 94 16.70 4.90 7.46
C GLU A 94 17.11 3.65 6.67
N SER A 95 18.05 2.88 7.19
CA SER A 95 18.49 1.63 6.57
C SER A 95 17.35 0.63 6.44
N LEU A 96 16.53 0.46 7.50
CA LEU A 96 15.37 -0.44 7.47
C LEU A 96 14.30 0.03 6.49
N VAL A 97 14.01 1.32 6.41
CA VAL A 97 13.06 1.89 5.44
C VAL A 97 13.53 1.63 4.01
N ARG A 98 14.83 1.84 3.72
CA ARG A 98 15.41 1.56 2.41
C ARG A 98 15.33 0.09 2.04
N TRP A 99 15.59 -0.80 2.97
CA TRP A 99 15.44 -2.24 2.78
C TRP A 99 13.99 -2.62 2.51
N MET A 100 13.03 -2.10 3.27
CA MET A 100 11.61 -2.38 3.09
C MET A 100 11.11 -1.90 1.73
N TRP A 101 11.49 -0.71 1.29
CA TRP A 101 11.20 -0.19 -0.04
C TRP A 101 11.82 -1.08 -1.15
N PHE A 102 13.06 -1.55 -0.95
CA PHE A 102 13.74 -2.41 -1.90
C PHE A 102 13.02 -3.76 -2.04
N ILE A 103 12.66 -4.42 -0.93
CA ILE A 103 11.90 -5.69 -0.95
C ILE A 103 10.52 -5.49 -1.60
N HIS A 104 9.83 -4.39 -1.32
CA HIS A 104 8.56 -4.06 -1.97
C HIS A 104 8.72 -4.02 -3.49
N ASN A 105 9.74 -3.34 -4.00
CA ASN A 105 10.00 -3.28 -5.44
C ASN A 105 10.42 -4.63 -6.04
N LYS A 106 11.11 -5.48 -5.29
CA LYS A 106 11.42 -6.85 -5.73
C LYS A 106 10.13 -7.69 -5.88
N ILE A 107 9.21 -7.59 -4.94
CA ILE A 107 7.90 -8.26 -5.04
C ILE A 107 7.07 -7.65 -6.18
N ASN A 108 7.04 -6.33 -6.34
CA ASN A 108 6.36 -5.69 -7.48
C ASN A 108 6.86 -6.23 -8.81
N ARG A 109 8.18 -6.37 -8.98
CA ARG A 109 8.78 -6.96 -10.18
C ARG A 109 8.32 -8.40 -10.42
N LYS A 110 8.25 -9.22 -9.36
CA LYS A 110 7.77 -10.61 -9.44
C LYS A 110 6.30 -10.72 -9.81
N LEU A 111 5.50 -9.71 -9.44
CA LEU A 111 4.08 -9.59 -9.75
C LEU A 111 3.78 -8.77 -11.02
N GLU A 112 4.81 -8.41 -11.79
CA GLU A 112 4.71 -7.57 -13.00
C GLU A 112 4.04 -6.21 -12.74
N LYS A 113 4.19 -5.69 -11.52
CA LYS A 113 3.67 -4.37 -11.10
C LYS A 113 4.73 -3.28 -11.29
N PRO A 114 4.30 -2.01 -11.49
CA PRO A 114 5.22 -0.88 -11.54
C PRO A 114 6.07 -0.79 -10.27
N GLN A 115 7.35 -0.44 -10.44
CA GLN A 115 8.21 -0.11 -9.32
C GLN A 115 7.90 1.31 -8.83
N ILE A 116 7.98 1.52 -7.53
CA ILE A 116 7.78 2.83 -6.89
C ILE A 116 9.13 3.48 -6.62
N THR A 117 9.25 4.78 -6.87
CA THR A 117 10.42 5.55 -6.44
C THR A 117 10.42 5.73 -4.92
N MET A 118 11.56 6.08 -4.34
CA MET A 118 11.61 6.39 -2.90
C MET A 118 10.75 7.64 -2.57
N ALA A 119 10.67 8.61 -3.49
CA ALA A 119 9.79 9.77 -3.33
C ALA A 119 8.31 9.37 -3.31
N ASP A 120 7.88 8.50 -4.24
CA ASP A 120 6.51 8.00 -4.28
C ASP A 120 6.18 7.16 -3.05
N PHE A 121 7.14 6.36 -2.56
CA PHE A 121 6.99 5.60 -1.31
C PHE A 121 6.59 6.52 -0.16
N PHE A 122 7.34 7.61 0.07
CA PHE A 122 7.01 8.57 1.13
C PHE A 122 5.72 9.34 0.83
N THR A 123 5.54 9.80 -0.39
CA THR A 123 4.35 10.56 -0.79
C THR A 123 3.09 9.74 -0.56
N ASN A 124 3.04 8.51 -1.07
CA ASN A 124 1.88 7.62 -0.93
C ASN A 124 1.59 7.27 0.54
N TYR A 125 2.66 7.07 1.35
CA TYR A 125 2.50 6.79 2.77
C TYR A 125 1.89 7.98 3.51
N TYR A 126 2.42 9.19 3.33
CA TYR A 126 1.92 10.39 4.01
C TYR A 126 0.58 10.89 3.48
N GLU A 127 0.26 10.64 2.20
CA GLU A 127 -1.07 10.95 1.66
C GLU A 127 -2.20 10.23 2.41
N ALA A 128 -1.95 9.03 2.95
CA ALA A 128 -2.92 8.31 3.77
C ALA A 128 -3.29 9.07 5.06
N TYR A 129 -2.36 9.85 5.61
CA TYR A 129 -2.56 10.63 6.84
C TYR A 129 -3.12 12.04 6.61
N LYS A 130 -3.24 12.50 5.36
CA LYS A 130 -3.83 13.82 5.10
C LYS A 130 -5.30 13.86 5.54
N PRO A 131 -5.70 14.85 6.34
CA PRO A 131 -7.10 15.04 6.71
C PRO A 131 -8.00 15.24 5.48
N ASN A 132 -9.22 14.75 5.54
CA ASN A 132 -10.17 14.82 4.41
C ASN A 132 -10.44 16.26 3.94
N ASN A 133 -10.50 17.23 4.86
CA ASN A 133 -10.67 18.64 4.52
C ASN A 133 -9.50 19.21 3.71
N VAL A 134 -8.28 18.73 3.96
CA VAL A 134 -7.08 19.13 3.18
C VAL A 134 -7.13 18.52 1.79
N LYS A 135 -7.43 17.22 1.66
CA LYS A 135 -7.60 16.53 0.37
C LYS A 135 -8.68 17.20 -0.49
N LEU A 136 -9.81 17.52 0.14
CA LEU A 136 -10.92 18.18 -0.54
C LEU A 136 -10.53 19.59 -1.04
N ARG A 137 -9.80 20.35 -0.22
CA ARG A 137 -9.31 21.70 -0.60
C ARG A 137 -8.30 21.63 -1.74
N GLU A 138 -7.39 20.65 -1.73
CA GLU A 138 -6.44 20.44 -2.84
C GLU A 138 -7.16 20.07 -4.14
N TYR A 139 -8.17 19.20 -4.06
CA TYR A 139 -9.02 18.85 -5.19
C TYR A 139 -9.74 20.08 -5.80
N TYR A 140 -10.34 20.94 -4.98
CA TYR A 140 -11.00 22.13 -5.48
C TYR A 140 -10.05 23.15 -6.10
N LYS A 141 -8.84 23.32 -5.52
CA LYS A 141 -7.79 24.17 -6.12
C LYS A 141 -7.33 23.65 -7.48
N LEU A 142 -7.19 22.33 -7.63
CA LEU A 142 -6.81 21.74 -8.91
C LEU A 142 -7.91 21.90 -9.96
N ARG A 143 -9.16 21.67 -9.57
CA ARG A 143 -10.35 21.88 -10.42
C ARG A 143 -10.46 23.35 -10.88
N GLU A 144 -10.27 24.28 -9.98
CA GLU A 144 -10.26 25.73 -10.28
C GLU A 144 -9.21 26.07 -11.34
N LYS A 145 -7.96 25.62 -11.14
CA LYS A 145 -6.89 25.80 -12.13
C LYS A 145 -7.23 25.19 -13.49
N ALA A 146 -7.83 24.01 -13.51
CA ALA A 146 -8.24 23.36 -14.76
C ALA A 146 -9.32 24.17 -15.49
N ILE A 147 -10.29 24.74 -14.75
CA ILE A 147 -11.33 25.62 -15.33
C ILE A 147 -10.71 26.88 -15.92
N TYR A 148 -9.81 27.55 -15.21
CA TYR A 148 -9.13 28.74 -15.74
C TYR A 148 -8.30 28.40 -16.96
N GLY A 149 -7.61 27.25 -16.98
CA GLY A 149 -6.89 26.77 -18.16
C GLY A 149 -7.80 26.56 -19.38
N ALA A 150 -8.96 25.91 -19.17
CA ALA A 150 -9.93 25.69 -20.23
C ALA A 150 -10.52 27.01 -20.79
N ILE A 151 -10.82 27.98 -19.92
CA ILE A 151 -11.27 29.33 -20.33
C ILE A 151 -10.21 30.02 -21.17
N LEU A 152 -8.94 29.98 -20.73
CA LEU A 152 -7.83 30.61 -21.46
C LEU A 152 -7.67 30.00 -22.87
N VAL A 153 -7.69 28.67 -22.97
CA VAL A 153 -7.61 27.97 -24.28
C VAL A 153 -8.78 28.35 -25.18
N SER A 154 -10.00 28.44 -24.61
CA SER A 154 -11.20 28.85 -25.35
C SER A 154 -11.11 30.28 -25.87
N LEU A 155 -10.57 31.21 -25.07
CA LEU A 155 -10.35 32.60 -25.47
C LEU A 155 -9.30 32.71 -26.59
N ILE A 156 -8.20 31.99 -26.48
CA ILE A 156 -7.15 31.95 -27.54
C ILE A 156 -7.74 31.40 -28.83
N GLY A 157 -8.53 30.33 -28.78
CA GLY A 157 -9.21 29.74 -29.93
C GLY A 157 -10.21 30.73 -30.58
N ALA A 158 -10.96 31.49 -29.77
CA ALA A 158 -11.86 32.51 -30.28
C ALA A 158 -11.14 33.67 -30.94
N ILE A 159 -10.04 34.15 -30.37
CA ILE A 159 -9.19 35.20 -30.96
C ILE A 159 -8.62 34.72 -32.30
N TYR A 160 -8.07 33.49 -32.32
CA TYR A 160 -7.53 32.93 -33.57
C TYR A 160 -8.60 32.84 -34.66
N TYR A 161 -9.79 32.33 -34.31
CA TYR A 161 -10.92 32.25 -35.27
C TYR A 161 -11.37 33.62 -35.81
N LEU A 162 -11.36 34.67 -34.98
CA LEU A 162 -11.71 36.02 -35.41
C LEU A 162 -10.62 36.69 -36.28
N TYR A 163 -9.36 36.32 -36.05
CA TYR A 163 -8.23 36.86 -36.81
C TYR A 163 -8.12 36.23 -38.21
N ASP A 164 -8.49 34.96 -38.35
CA ASP A 164 -8.42 34.18 -39.61
C ASP A 164 -9.62 34.46 -40.57
N LYS A 165 -10.57 35.31 -40.13
CA LYS A 165 -11.72 35.76 -40.93
C LYS A 165 -11.48 37.11 -41.54
#